data_1e7f08e480017444421d93b260bff587
#
_entry.id   1e7f08e480017444421d93b260bff587
#
_cell.length_a   1.000
_cell.length_b   1.000
_cell.length_c   1.000
_cell.angle_alpha   90.00
_cell.angle_beta   90.00
_cell.angle_gamma   90.00
#
_symmetry.space_group_name_H-M   'P 1'
#
loop_
_entity.id
_entity.type
_entity.pdbx_description
1 polymer ?
#
loop_
_entity_poly.entity_id
_entity_poly.type
_entity_poly.pdbx_seq_one_letter_code
_entity_poly.pdbx_strand_id
1 'polypeptide(L)'
;MRFKRAESRSQSFNADLHSNLASLLFERIQVDQQLVVLDIGPAMPTTVDLFANFKCKLIFIDLYSLDLLSGNCPDDYEPTHQQLVEQFTAALNLEANTKINICLFWDFFNYLDGTLLKAFIDSLHPYIDDSTCGYGLGVLNARSQLPNYQYGIKNLDKLHQYLGTEEQKPVYPHSQRDLNNLLGYFDIDKSRLMPDGRVEYFLSQGSDDKFVKKPVF
;
A
#
# COMPACT_ATOMS: atom_id res chain seq x y z
N MET A 1 1.39 -10.00 -52.45
CA MET A 1 0.74 -9.28 -51.32
C MET A 1 1.48 -9.60 -50.04
N ARG A 2 2.27 -8.64 -49.51
CA ARG A 2 2.99 -8.81 -48.25
C ARG A 2 2.13 -8.23 -47.14
N PHE A 3 1.64 -9.09 -46.24
CA PHE A 3 1.00 -8.61 -45.02
C PHE A 3 2.06 -8.05 -44.07
N LYS A 4 2.03 -6.76 -43.84
CA LYS A 4 2.78 -6.09 -42.78
C LYS A 4 2.15 -6.52 -41.44
N ARG A 5 2.92 -7.31 -40.68
CA ARG A 5 2.63 -7.61 -39.28
C ARG A 5 2.72 -6.29 -38.52
N ALA A 6 1.62 -5.82 -37.97
CA ALA A 6 1.61 -4.68 -37.07
C ALA A 6 2.33 -5.12 -35.79
N GLU A 7 3.51 -4.61 -35.58
CA GLU A 7 4.19 -4.66 -34.28
C GLU A 7 3.35 -3.81 -33.31
N SER A 8 2.63 -4.45 -32.40
CA SER A 8 2.03 -3.79 -31.26
C SER A 8 3.18 -3.28 -30.38
N ARG A 9 3.52 -2.00 -30.52
CA ARG A 9 4.34 -1.29 -29.53
C ARG A 9 3.55 -1.34 -28.22
N SER A 10 3.97 -2.17 -27.29
CA SER A 10 3.62 -2.01 -25.87
C SER A 10 4.17 -0.64 -25.43
N GLN A 11 3.32 0.38 -25.45
CA GLN A 11 3.64 1.65 -24.82
C GLN A 11 3.67 1.37 -23.33
N SER A 12 4.87 1.38 -22.75
CA SER A 12 5.03 1.48 -21.30
C SER A 12 4.43 2.83 -20.89
N PHE A 13 3.20 2.79 -20.37
CA PHE A 13 2.54 4.00 -19.89
C PHE A 13 3.16 4.37 -18.53
N ASN A 14 4.24 5.15 -18.58
CA ASN A 14 4.74 5.85 -17.42
C ASN A 14 3.99 7.18 -17.34
N ALA A 15 3.34 7.45 -16.23
CA ALA A 15 2.57 8.68 -16.04
C ALA A 15 2.81 9.30 -14.66
N ASP A 16 2.85 10.61 -14.62
CA ASP A 16 2.82 11.34 -13.37
C ASP A 16 1.35 11.50 -12.92
N LEU A 17 1.10 11.23 -11.65
CA LEU A 17 -0.18 11.44 -10.99
C LEU A 17 -0.03 12.54 -9.96
N HIS A 18 -0.97 13.48 -9.96
CA HIS A 18 -1.06 14.45 -8.87
C HIS A 18 -1.65 13.79 -7.63
N SER A 19 -0.97 13.94 -6.49
CA SER A 19 -1.43 13.53 -5.17
C SER A 19 -1.69 14.73 -4.30
N ASN A 20 -2.83 14.74 -3.61
CA ASN A 20 -3.15 15.78 -2.64
C ASN A 20 -2.76 15.39 -1.21
N LEU A 21 -2.47 14.12 -0.96
CA LEU A 21 -2.22 13.59 0.38
C LEU A 21 -0.78 13.12 0.61
N ALA A 22 0.01 12.89 -0.46
CA ALA A 22 1.40 12.42 -0.30
C ALA A 22 2.26 13.40 0.52
N SER A 23 2.02 14.72 0.43
CA SER A 23 2.74 15.72 1.23
C SER A 23 2.59 15.52 2.74
N LEU A 24 1.46 14.95 3.20
CA LEU A 24 1.19 14.72 4.61
C LEU A 24 2.18 13.73 5.25
N LEU A 25 2.75 12.83 4.45
CA LEU A 25 3.80 11.91 4.91
C LEU A 25 5.02 12.64 5.45
N PHE A 26 5.28 13.85 4.94
CA PHE A 26 6.46 14.64 5.25
C PHE A 26 6.21 15.69 6.32
N GLU A 27 4.95 16.04 6.60
CA GLU A 27 4.60 17.06 7.62
C GLU A 27 4.96 16.62 9.04
N ARG A 28 5.06 15.30 9.29
CA ARG A 28 5.39 14.74 10.61
C ARG A 28 6.88 14.48 10.81
N ILE A 29 7.71 14.68 9.79
CA ILE A 29 9.15 14.42 9.85
C ILE A 29 9.82 15.53 10.66
N GLN A 30 10.52 15.15 11.71
CA GLN A 30 11.32 16.09 12.50
C GLN A 30 12.72 16.25 11.87
N VAL A 31 13.28 17.44 12.03
CA VAL A 31 14.66 17.72 11.63
C VAL A 31 15.61 16.77 12.37
N ASP A 32 16.56 16.16 11.66
CA ASP A 32 17.53 15.18 12.17
C ASP A 32 16.96 13.80 12.58
N GLN A 33 15.67 13.56 12.44
CA GLN A 33 15.10 12.24 12.69
C GLN A 33 15.65 11.23 11.70
N GLN A 34 16.09 10.08 12.19
CA GLN A 34 16.34 8.92 11.32
C GLN A 34 15.03 8.22 11.00
N LEU A 35 14.62 8.29 9.74
CA LEU A 35 13.40 7.68 9.26
C LEU A 35 13.61 6.23 8.86
N VAL A 36 12.59 5.41 9.05
CA VAL A 36 12.45 4.10 8.44
C VAL A 36 11.20 4.13 7.58
N VAL A 37 11.38 3.90 6.28
CA VAL A 37 10.31 3.89 5.29
C VAL A 37 10.16 2.49 4.74
N LEU A 38 8.97 1.91 4.88
CA LEU A 38 8.59 0.65 4.26
C LEU A 38 7.82 0.95 2.97
N ASP A 39 8.32 0.48 1.85
CA ASP A 39 7.67 0.58 0.54
C ASP A 39 7.26 -0.84 0.11
N ILE A 40 5.94 -1.05 -0.03
CA ILE A 40 5.37 -2.32 -0.50
C ILE A 40 5.41 -2.33 -2.02
N GLY A 41 6.54 -2.77 -2.56
CA GLY A 41 6.78 -2.82 -3.99
C GLY A 41 8.25 -2.87 -4.34
N PRO A 42 8.57 -2.91 -5.63
CA PRO A 42 9.95 -2.86 -6.09
C PRO A 42 10.58 -1.49 -5.83
N ALA A 43 11.89 -1.46 -5.69
CA ALA A 43 12.63 -0.21 -5.52
C ALA A 43 12.51 0.70 -6.74
N MET A 44 11.74 1.79 -6.61
CA MET A 44 11.55 2.75 -7.68
C MET A 44 12.55 3.91 -7.58
N PRO A 45 13.23 4.27 -8.69
CA PRO A 45 14.22 5.34 -8.68
C PRO A 45 13.68 6.66 -8.12
N THR A 46 12.46 7.03 -8.47
CA THR A 46 11.83 8.29 -8.00
C THR A 46 11.66 8.33 -6.48
N THR A 47 11.31 7.22 -5.83
CA THR A 47 11.25 7.11 -4.37
C THR A 47 12.65 7.24 -3.77
N VAL A 48 13.63 6.53 -4.33
CA VAL A 48 15.02 6.58 -3.85
C VAL A 48 15.57 8.00 -3.95
N ASP A 49 15.39 8.67 -5.08
CA ASP A 49 15.88 10.03 -5.33
C ASP A 49 15.26 11.05 -4.36
N LEU A 50 13.95 10.92 -4.08
CA LEU A 50 13.27 11.81 -3.14
C LEU A 50 13.81 11.62 -1.71
N PHE A 51 13.86 10.38 -1.25
CA PHE A 51 14.29 10.07 0.12
C PHE A 51 15.80 10.19 0.34
N ALA A 52 16.62 10.27 -0.72
CA ALA A 52 18.05 10.58 -0.61
C ALA A 52 18.34 11.94 0.06
N ASN A 53 17.34 12.83 0.10
CA ASN A 53 17.45 14.12 0.80
C ASN A 53 17.16 14.03 2.30
N PHE A 54 16.82 12.85 2.82
CA PHE A 54 16.50 12.62 4.22
C PHE A 54 17.48 11.62 4.84
N LYS A 55 17.67 11.69 6.14
CA LYS A 55 18.38 10.65 6.88
C LYS A 55 17.43 9.46 7.07
N CYS A 56 17.39 8.54 6.12
CA CYS A 56 16.43 7.45 6.15
C CYS A 56 17.02 6.08 5.79
N LYS A 57 16.37 5.02 6.29
CA LYS A 57 16.50 3.63 5.83
C LYS A 57 15.29 3.33 4.97
N LEU A 58 15.49 3.07 3.68
CA LEU A 58 14.43 2.58 2.78
C LEU A 58 14.43 1.06 2.80
N ILE A 59 13.25 0.48 2.98
CA ILE A 59 13.00 -0.95 2.95
C ILE A 59 11.96 -1.20 1.86
N PHE A 60 12.36 -1.88 0.79
CA PHE A 60 11.50 -2.26 -0.31
C PHE A 60 11.17 -3.74 -0.22
N ILE A 61 9.88 -4.07 -0.24
CA ILE A 61 9.40 -5.45 -0.16
C ILE A 61 8.31 -5.65 -1.21
N ASP A 62 8.62 -6.37 -2.27
CA ASP A 62 7.63 -6.69 -3.31
C ASP A 62 6.74 -7.85 -2.86
N LEU A 63 5.63 -7.51 -2.21
CA LEU A 63 4.62 -8.47 -1.79
C LEU A 63 3.64 -8.85 -2.92
N TYR A 64 3.65 -8.14 -4.05
CA TYR A 64 2.73 -8.45 -5.16
C TYR A 64 3.02 -9.79 -5.81
N SER A 65 4.23 -10.33 -5.64
CA SER A 65 4.65 -11.64 -6.17
C SER A 65 4.30 -12.82 -5.28
N LEU A 66 3.65 -12.60 -4.12
CA LEU A 66 3.29 -13.68 -3.22
C LEU A 66 2.23 -14.61 -3.82
N ASP A 67 2.43 -15.92 -3.68
CA ASP A 67 1.47 -16.94 -4.12
C ASP A 67 0.09 -16.78 -3.48
N LEU A 68 0.03 -16.23 -2.26
CA LEU A 68 -1.21 -15.88 -1.56
C LEU A 68 -2.14 -14.98 -2.38
N LEU A 69 -1.59 -14.15 -3.28
CA LEU A 69 -2.36 -13.22 -4.10
C LEU A 69 -2.83 -13.83 -5.42
N SER A 70 -2.34 -15.01 -5.78
CA SER A 70 -2.68 -15.66 -7.06
C SER A 70 -4.04 -16.34 -7.05
N GLY A 71 -4.66 -16.52 -5.87
CA GLY A 71 -5.91 -17.29 -5.73
C GLY A 71 -5.75 -18.79 -5.98
N ASN A 72 -4.53 -19.28 -6.17
CA ASN A 72 -4.22 -20.69 -6.47
C ASN A 72 -4.01 -21.53 -5.21
N CYS A 73 -4.77 -21.28 -4.14
CA CYS A 73 -4.76 -22.24 -3.03
C CYS A 73 -5.34 -23.57 -3.50
N PRO A 74 -4.74 -24.73 -3.12
CA PRO A 74 -5.35 -26.02 -3.34
C PRO A 74 -6.77 -26.04 -2.76
N ASP A 75 -7.74 -26.62 -3.48
CA ASP A 75 -9.18 -26.60 -3.17
C ASP A 75 -9.55 -27.03 -1.73
N ASP A 76 -8.64 -27.73 -1.03
CA ASP A 76 -8.85 -28.27 0.32
C ASP A 76 -8.01 -27.55 1.42
N TYR A 77 -7.31 -26.45 1.13
CA TYR A 77 -6.46 -25.79 2.11
C TYR A 77 -6.92 -24.36 2.42
N GLU A 78 -7.61 -24.18 3.54
CA GLU A 78 -7.92 -22.87 4.11
C GLU A 78 -6.93 -22.55 5.26
N PRO A 79 -5.95 -21.66 5.04
CA PRO A 79 -5.02 -21.30 6.10
C PRO A 79 -5.72 -20.58 7.24
N THR A 80 -5.35 -20.89 8.46
CA THR A 80 -5.82 -20.14 9.63
C THR A 80 -5.28 -18.70 9.61
N HIS A 81 -5.95 -17.79 10.33
CA HIS A 81 -5.48 -16.40 10.46
C HIS A 81 -4.01 -16.34 10.96
N GLN A 82 -3.66 -17.16 11.95
CA GLN A 82 -2.29 -17.22 12.48
C GLN A 82 -1.27 -17.65 11.41
N GLN A 83 -1.60 -18.63 10.59
CA GLN A 83 -0.73 -19.06 9.49
C GLN A 83 -0.54 -17.96 8.44
N LEU A 84 -1.58 -17.20 8.13
CA LEU A 84 -1.48 -16.04 7.23
C LEU A 84 -0.58 -14.94 7.82
N VAL A 85 -0.73 -14.63 9.11
CA VAL A 85 0.14 -13.67 9.82
C VAL A 85 1.60 -14.13 9.76
N GLU A 86 1.88 -15.41 10.01
CA GLU A 86 3.23 -15.98 9.94
C GLU A 86 3.81 -15.88 8.52
N GLN A 87 3.01 -16.14 7.48
CA GLN A 87 3.43 -16.02 6.09
C GLN A 87 3.77 -14.58 5.72
N PHE A 88 2.94 -13.61 6.09
CA PHE A 88 3.24 -12.19 5.87
C PHE A 88 4.45 -11.74 6.68
N THR A 89 4.59 -12.18 7.94
CA THR A 89 5.76 -11.87 8.77
C THR A 89 7.05 -12.39 8.15
N ALA A 90 7.02 -13.62 7.63
CA ALA A 90 8.15 -14.21 6.93
C ALA A 90 8.48 -13.48 5.62
N ALA A 91 7.46 -13.04 4.87
CA ALA A 91 7.65 -12.28 3.63
C ALA A 91 8.19 -10.85 3.90
N LEU A 92 7.72 -10.20 4.97
CA LEU A 92 8.23 -8.90 5.40
C LEU A 92 9.69 -8.98 5.85
N ASN A 93 10.09 -10.07 6.49
CA ASN A 93 11.47 -10.36 6.91
C ASN A 93 12.18 -9.15 7.58
N LEU A 94 11.45 -8.44 8.43
CA LEU A 94 11.95 -7.25 9.12
C LEU A 94 12.71 -7.64 10.39
N GLU A 95 13.76 -6.87 10.71
CA GLU A 95 14.47 -7.02 11.98
C GLU A 95 13.54 -6.70 13.16
N ALA A 96 13.60 -7.48 14.24
CA ALA A 96 12.68 -7.40 15.38
C ALA A 96 12.56 -5.99 16.03
N ASN A 97 13.61 -5.18 15.96
CA ASN A 97 13.63 -3.83 16.52
C ASN A 97 13.32 -2.74 15.51
N THR A 98 12.91 -3.09 14.31
CA THR A 98 12.55 -2.10 13.29
C THR A 98 11.32 -1.32 13.75
N LYS A 99 11.39 0.01 13.71
CA LYS A 99 10.25 0.90 13.91
C LYS A 99 10.05 1.71 12.64
N ILE A 100 8.90 1.51 12.01
CA ILE A 100 8.55 2.11 10.74
C ILE A 100 7.88 3.46 10.99
N ASN A 101 8.36 4.51 10.32
CA ASN A 101 7.75 5.83 10.39
C ASN A 101 6.76 6.06 9.26
N ILE A 102 7.06 5.54 8.07
CA ILE A 102 6.23 5.71 6.87
C ILE A 102 6.01 4.36 6.21
N CYS A 103 4.75 4.03 5.91
CA CYS A 103 4.36 2.88 5.10
C CYS A 103 3.79 3.36 3.76
N LEU A 104 4.39 2.94 2.66
CA LEU A 104 3.89 3.16 1.31
C LEU A 104 3.21 1.86 0.85
N PHE A 105 1.90 1.80 1.01
CA PHE A 105 1.11 0.62 0.68
C PHE A 105 0.67 0.59 -0.79
N TRP A 106 0.71 1.75 -1.46
CA TRP A 106 0.24 1.91 -2.83
C TRP A 106 -1.18 1.36 -3.01
N ASP A 107 -1.39 0.57 -4.04
CA ASP A 107 -2.67 -0.09 -4.32
C ASP A 107 -2.76 -1.53 -3.76
N PHE A 108 -1.80 -1.93 -2.91
CA PHE A 108 -1.66 -3.29 -2.39
C PHE A 108 -2.92 -3.81 -1.70
N PHE A 109 -3.62 -2.97 -0.94
CA PHE A 109 -4.85 -3.37 -0.24
C PHE A 109 -5.94 -3.87 -1.18
N ASN A 110 -5.96 -3.42 -2.44
CA ASN A 110 -6.96 -3.87 -3.40
C ASN A 110 -6.77 -5.32 -3.85
N TYR A 111 -5.61 -5.93 -3.59
CA TYR A 111 -5.30 -7.32 -3.94
C TYR A 111 -5.49 -8.29 -2.77
N LEU A 112 -5.90 -7.77 -1.62
CA LEU A 112 -6.15 -8.54 -0.40
C LEU A 112 -7.66 -8.56 -0.13
N ASP A 113 -8.24 -9.75 0.05
CA ASP A 113 -9.56 -9.84 0.65
C ASP A 113 -9.53 -9.43 2.12
N GLY A 114 -10.67 -9.40 2.80
CA GLY A 114 -10.73 -8.95 4.19
C GLY A 114 -9.89 -9.81 5.16
N THR A 115 -9.77 -11.10 4.90
CA THR A 115 -8.99 -12.04 5.74
C THR A 115 -7.49 -11.79 5.56
N LEU A 116 -7.05 -11.70 4.31
CA LEU A 116 -5.65 -11.42 3.97
C LEU A 116 -5.23 -10.02 4.44
N LEU A 117 -6.08 -9.00 4.24
CA LEU A 117 -5.80 -7.65 4.67
C LEU A 117 -5.62 -7.58 6.19
N LYS A 118 -6.51 -8.21 6.95
CA LYS A 118 -6.39 -8.25 8.40
C LYS A 118 -5.09 -8.95 8.84
N ALA A 119 -4.75 -10.09 8.25
CA ALA A 119 -3.54 -10.83 8.58
C ALA A 119 -2.27 -10.03 8.22
N PHE A 120 -2.27 -9.33 7.09
CA PHE A 120 -1.17 -8.44 6.70
C PHE A 120 -0.97 -7.31 7.72
N ILE A 121 -2.03 -6.64 8.13
CA ILE A 121 -1.94 -5.55 9.13
C ILE A 121 -1.48 -6.09 10.49
N ASP A 122 -1.99 -7.24 10.92
CA ASP A 122 -1.55 -7.87 12.17
C ASP A 122 -0.05 -8.26 12.13
N SER A 123 0.48 -8.62 10.96
CA SER A 123 1.92 -8.89 10.78
C SER A 123 2.80 -7.64 10.86
N LEU A 124 2.24 -6.46 10.57
CA LEU A 124 2.93 -5.17 10.69
C LEU A 124 2.93 -4.60 12.11
N HIS A 125 1.98 -5.02 12.95
CA HIS A 125 1.79 -4.45 14.28
C HIS A 125 3.07 -4.36 15.13
N PRO A 126 3.99 -5.34 15.16
CA PRO A 126 5.20 -5.24 15.96
C PRO A 126 6.17 -4.12 15.54
N TYR A 127 6.01 -3.61 14.32
CA TYR A 127 6.93 -2.67 13.67
C TYR A 127 6.40 -1.24 13.58
N ILE A 128 5.14 -1.02 13.97
CA ILE A 128 4.46 0.29 13.89
C ILE A 128 4.13 0.81 15.28
N ASP A 129 4.02 2.13 15.41
CA ASP A 129 3.60 2.82 16.63
C ASP A 129 2.80 4.09 16.28
N ASP A 130 2.43 4.89 17.28
CA ASP A 130 1.63 6.11 17.16
C ASP A 130 2.28 7.21 16.28
N SER A 131 3.57 7.11 16.02
CA SER A 131 4.28 8.01 15.09
C SER A 131 4.17 7.54 13.63
N THR A 132 3.75 6.28 13.38
CA THR A 132 3.69 5.70 12.04
C THR A 132 2.55 6.30 11.23
N CYS A 133 2.83 6.68 10.00
CA CYS A 133 1.81 7.04 9.03
C CYS A 133 1.92 6.19 7.76
N GLY A 134 0.84 6.16 6.99
CA GLY A 134 0.79 5.37 5.76
C GLY A 134 0.12 6.11 4.61
N TYR A 135 0.42 5.65 3.42
CA TYR A 135 -0.21 6.11 2.19
C TYR A 135 -0.68 4.92 1.36
N GLY A 136 -1.89 5.01 0.83
CA GLY A 136 -2.46 3.97 -0.01
C GLY A 136 -3.38 4.52 -1.09
N LEU A 137 -3.64 3.67 -2.09
CA LEU A 137 -4.54 3.92 -3.21
C LEU A 137 -5.61 2.83 -3.24
N GLY A 138 -6.88 3.23 -3.26
CA GLY A 138 -8.00 2.31 -3.32
C GLY A 138 -8.83 2.46 -4.58
N VAL A 139 -9.61 1.43 -4.91
CA VAL A 139 -10.63 1.47 -5.93
C VAL A 139 -12.01 1.34 -5.30
N LEU A 140 -12.98 2.05 -5.87
CA LEU A 140 -14.36 2.06 -5.36
C LEU A 140 -15.21 0.92 -5.94
N ASN A 141 -14.75 0.26 -6.99
CA ASN A 141 -15.56 -0.67 -7.76
C ASN A 141 -14.74 -1.89 -8.20
N ALA A 142 -15.28 -3.10 -8.01
CA ALA A 142 -14.69 -4.36 -8.48
C ALA A 142 -14.52 -4.46 -10.01
N ARG A 143 -15.25 -3.63 -10.77
CA ARG A 143 -15.10 -3.54 -12.22
C ARG A 143 -13.92 -2.67 -12.64
N SER A 144 -13.29 -1.96 -11.70
CA SER A 144 -12.07 -1.21 -11.97
C SER A 144 -10.98 -2.24 -12.29
N GLN A 145 -10.66 -2.36 -13.57
CA GLN A 145 -9.46 -3.08 -13.96
C GLN A 145 -8.27 -2.24 -13.52
N LEU A 146 -7.54 -2.73 -12.52
CA LEU A 146 -6.26 -2.15 -12.16
C LEU A 146 -5.20 -2.81 -13.05
N PRO A 147 -4.59 -2.06 -13.97
CA PRO A 147 -3.33 -2.50 -14.54
C PRO A 147 -2.35 -2.69 -13.38
N ASN A 148 -1.47 -3.67 -13.47
CA ASN A 148 -0.44 -3.89 -12.47
C ASN A 148 0.56 -2.72 -12.54
N TYR A 149 0.30 -1.65 -11.77
CA TYR A 149 1.18 -0.50 -11.69
C TYR A 149 2.19 -0.68 -10.57
N GLN A 150 3.39 -0.17 -10.83
CA GLN A 150 4.39 0.08 -9.81
C GLN A 150 4.43 1.58 -9.55
N TYR A 151 4.63 1.98 -8.32
CA TYR A 151 4.53 3.39 -7.93
C TYR A 151 5.82 3.88 -7.29
N GLY A 152 6.09 5.17 -7.46
CA GLY A 152 7.12 5.87 -6.73
C GLY A 152 6.70 7.31 -6.43
N ILE A 153 7.24 7.89 -5.39
CA ILE A 153 7.03 9.31 -5.07
C ILE A 153 8.10 10.12 -5.82
N LYS A 154 7.64 11.03 -6.68
CA LYS A 154 8.53 11.91 -7.44
C LYS A 154 8.85 13.21 -6.70
N ASN A 155 7.84 13.75 -6.03
CA ASN A 155 7.94 14.90 -5.14
C ASN A 155 6.71 14.93 -4.20
N LEU A 156 6.55 15.99 -3.38
CA LEU A 156 5.53 16.06 -2.35
C LEU A 156 4.07 16.00 -2.86
N ASP A 157 3.84 16.34 -4.12
CA ASP A 157 2.52 16.39 -4.75
C ASP A 157 2.39 15.49 -5.99
N LYS A 158 3.43 14.70 -6.31
CA LYS A 158 3.45 13.86 -7.52
C LYS A 158 3.95 12.45 -7.24
N LEU A 159 3.14 11.52 -7.65
CA LEU A 159 3.51 10.12 -7.80
C LEU A 159 3.94 9.87 -9.24
N HIS A 160 4.80 8.91 -9.44
CA HIS A 160 5.09 8.35 -10.74
C HIS A 160 4.59 6.91 -10.78
N GLN A 161 3.80 6.57 -11.78
CA GLN A 161 3.35 5.20 -12.00
C GLN A 161 4.02 4.61 -13.23
N TYR A 162 4.44 3.37 -13.11
CA TYR A 162 5.05 2.57 -14.15
C TYR A 162 4.10 1.41 -14.45
N LEU A 163 3.93 1.07 -15.70
CA LEU A 163 3.21 -0.14 -16.05
C LEU A 163 4.11 -1.36 -15.73
N GLY A 164 3.63 -2.21 -14.84
CA GLY A 164 4.28 -3.47 -14.49
C GLY A 164 3.98 -4.58 -15.47
N THR A 165 3.91 -5.82 -14.98
CA THR A 165 3.60 -7.01 -15.78
C THR A 165 2.13 -7.06 -16.19
N GLU A 166 1.80 -7.78 -17.28
CA GLU A 166 0.41 -7.95 -17.75
C GLU A 166 -0.43 -8.90 -16.88
N GLU A 167 0.12 -9.44 -15.80
CA GLU A 167 -0.59 -10.38 -14.94
C GLU A 167 -1.72 -9.67 -14.17
N GLN A 168 -2.94 -10.07 -14.47
CA GLN A 168 -4.12 -9.57 -13.77
C GLN A 168 -4.33 -10.36 -12.48
N LYS A 169 -4.48 -9.65 -11.37
CA LYS A 169 -4.80 -10.22 -10.05
C LYS A 169 -6.25 -9.94 -9.69
N PRO A 170 -6.89 -10.78 -8.89
CA PRO A 170 -8.19 -10.48 -8.31
C PRO A 170 -8.16 -9.13 -7.57
N VAL A 171 -9.21 -8.33 -7.73
CA VAL A 171 -9.34 -7.02 -7.10
C VAL A 171 -10.49 -7.05 -6.09
N TYR A 172 -10.21 -6.67 -4.86
CA TYR A 172 -11.14 -6.61 -3.74
C TYR A 172 -11.32 -5.14 -3.31
N PRO A 173 -12.36 -4.45 -3.81
CA PRO A 173 -12.63 -3.08 -3.38
C PRO A 173 -13.08 -3.06 -1.93
N HIS A 174 -12.47 -2.19 -1.16
CA HIS A 174 -12.86 -1.97 0.23
C HIS A 174 -13.51 -0.60 0.36
N SER A 175 -14.67 -0.53 1.01
CA SER A 175 -15.20 0.77 1.43
C SER A 175 -14.31 1.38 2.53
N GLN A 176 -14.37 2.71 2.70
CA GLN A 176 -13.65 3.37 3.79
C GLN A 176 -14.03 2.79 5.17
N ARG A 177 -15.29 2.40 5.34
CA ARG A 177 -15.76 1.76 6.57
C ARG A 177 -15.13 0.39 6.78
N ASP A 178 -15.04 -0.42 5.71
CA ASP A 178 -14.43 -1.74 5.79
C ASP A 178 -12.94 -1.62 6.08
N LEU A 179 -12.23 -0.68 5.42
CA LEU A 179 -10.83 -0.41 5.69
C LEU A 179 -10.62 -0.01 7.17
N ASN A 180 -11.40 0.93 7.72
CA ASN A 180 -11.28 1.32 9.12
C ASN A 180 -11.51 0.16 10.10
N ASN A 181 -12.32 -0.85 9.72
CA ASN A 181 -12.52 -2.04 10.53
C ASN A 181 -11.38 -3.06 10.38
N LEU A 182 -10.80 -3.18 9.19
CA LEU A 182 -9.79 -4.19 8.86
C LEU A 182 -8.37 -3.72 9.20
N LEU A 183 -8.09 -2.41 9.07
CA LEU A 183 -6.76 -1.85 9.31
C LEU A 183 -6.36 -1.81 10.79
N GLY A 184 -7.31 -1.99 11.72
CA GLY A 184 -7.07 -2.18 13.16
C GLY A 184 -6.23 -1.09 13.84
N TYR A 185 -4.97 -1.00 13.49
CA TYR A 185 -4.01 -0.03 14.03
C TYR A 185 -3.94 1.28 13.26
N PHE A 186 -4.43 1.29 12.03
CA PHE A 186 -4.52 2.48 11.23
C PHE A 186 -5.97 2.94 11.08
N ASP A 187 -6.16 4.24 11.14
CA ASP A 187 -7.38 4.89 10.69
C ASP A 187 -7.12 5.63 9.38
N ILE A 188 -8.13 5.71 8.54
CA ILE A 188 -8.10 6.63 7.40
C ILE A 188 -8.36 8.04 7.96
N ASP A 189 -7.28 8.79 8.17
CA ASP A 189 -7.33 10.16 8.64
C ASP A 189 -7.88 11.10 7.56
N LYS A 190 -7.41 10.92 6.32
CA LYS A 190 -7.90 11.65 5.15
C LYS A 190 -8.04 10.72 3.94
N SER A 191 -9.08 10.99 3.14
CA SER A 191 -9.27 10.32 1.86
C SER A 191 -9.66 11.32 0.78
N ARG A 192 -9.25 11.08 -0.46
CA ARG A 192 -9.56 11.96 -1.58
C ARG A 192 -9.74 11.18 -2.88
N LEU A 193 -10.81 11.50 -3.61
CA LEU A 193 -11.03 10.97 -4.94
C LEU A 193 -10.04 11.61 -5.92
N MET A 194 -9.37 10.78 -6.68
CA MET A 194 -8.45 11.20 -7.74
C MET A 194 -9.17 11.35 -9.08
N PRO A 195 -8.62 12.13 -10.03
CA PRO A 195 -9.24 12.33 -11.35
C PRO A 195 -9.45 11.05 -12.15
N ASP A 196 -8.67 10.01 -11.90
CA ASP A 196 -8.76 8.70 -12.57
C ASP A 196 -9.74 7.72 -11.90
N GLY A 197 -10.48 8.18 -10.86
CA GLY A 197 -11.50 7.40 -10.16
C GLY A 197 -10.97 6.55 -9.01
N ARG A 198 -9.66 6.54 -8.75
CA ARG A 198 -9.09 5.95 -7.53
C ARG A 198 -9.31 6.86 -6.34
N VAL A 199 -9.12 6.32 -5.15
CA VAL A 199 -9.11 7.08 -3.90
C VAL A 199 -7.73 7.00 -3.29
N GLU A 200 -7.13 8.12 -2.98
CA GLU A 200 -5.93 8.17 -2.15
C GLU A 200 -6.32 8.22 -0.68
N TYR A 201 -5.53 7.56 0.16
CA TYR A 201 -5.69 7.50 1.61
C TYR A 201 -4.41 7.95 2.29
N PHE A 202 -4.56 8.82 3.28
CA PHE A 202 -3.55 9.04 4.30
C PHE A 202 -4.00 8.34 5.57
N LEU A 203 -3.13 7.49 6.09
CA LEU A 203 -3.36 6.63 7.24
C LEU A 203 -2.52 7.13 8.40
N SER A 204 -3.10 7.14 9.59
CA SER A 204 -2.38 7.37 10.83
C SER A 204 -2.89 6.42 11.89
N GLN A 205 -2.16 6.25 12.98
CA GLN A 205 -2.68 5.49 14.08
C GLN A 205 -3.89 6.23 14.66
N GLY A 206 -4.99 5.49 14.86
CA GLY A 206 -6.19 6.05 15.49
C GLY A 206 -5.88 6.55 16.89
N SER A 207 -6.29 7.77 17.21
CA SER A 207 -6.27 8.22 18.60
C SER A 207 -7.15 7.31 19.45
N ASP A 208 -6.68 6.88 20.62
CA ASP A 208 -7.40 6.03 21.58
C ASP A 208 -8.78 6.57 22.01
N ASP A 209 -9.12 7.79 21.61
CA ASP A 209 -10.40 8.45 21.91
C ASP A 209 -11.65 7.77 21.30
N LYS A 210 -11.49 6.81 20.37
CA LYS A 210 -12.65 6.14 19.75
C LYS A 210 -13.34 5.10 20.65
N PHE A 211 -12.72 4.66 21.73
CA PHE A 211 -13.33 3.68 22.65
C PHE A 211 -14.16 4.28 23.76
N VAL A 212 -14.19 5.58 23.93
CA VAL A 212 -15.10 6.24 24.88
C VAL A 212 -16.44 6.49 24.19
N LYS A 213 -17.30 5.46 24.12
CA LYS A 213 -18.72 5.67 23.86
C LYS A 213 -19.25 6.57 24.97
N LYS A 214 -19.47 7.85 24.68
CA LYS A 214 -20.24 8.72 25.59
C LYS A 214 -21.61 8.08 25.79
N PRO A 215 -22.03 7.80 27.04
CA PRO A 215 -23.40 7.36 27.30
C PRO A 215 -24.33 8.44 26.79
N VAL A 216 -25.27 8.05 25.94
CA VAL A 216 -26.39 8.90 25.52
C VAL A 216 -27.35 8.94 26.74
N PHE A 217 -27.44 10.07 27.39
CA PHE A 217 -28.50 10.39 28.31
C PHE A 217 -29.69 10.92 27.53
#